data_dbc8728396cf3a3fd196ef0de8f58dbc
#
_entry.id   dbc8728396cf3a3fd196ef0de8f58dbc
#
_cell.length_a   1.000
_cell.length_b   1.000
_cell.length_c   1.000
_cell.angle_alpha   90.00
_cell.angle_beta   90.00
_cell.angle_gamma   90.00
#
_symmetry.space_group_name_H-M   'P 1'
#
loop_
_entity.id
_entity.type
_entity.pdbx_description
1 polymer ?
#
loop_
_entity_poly.entity_id
_entity_poly.type
_entity_poly.pdbx_seq_one_letter_code
_entity_poly.pdbx_strand_id
1 'polypeptide(L)'
;DFNELMNLAGEDRNVQPFYFKNAAGKRVTLKAAFKQVYGEALKPLGFQLIKGKYPYFVRVVPGGEIIHIISYMEEWCPDRGKKAFNVIGGIATVYRHKIDLGVSPKDNYEWLYSIAKFYWMTTPKSEYDKEYGQSICRFMFDENSESSLYDAVNYTLELTRKHILPQLSTAVDIRSSLSYLKRLGYNCCINNFDRDLSFGGCGNADEGFLYIVADDEELKGMLESQINGTIPTTEEEHQRAVEHYEFFNDPVIHPKVLLEIERRKAQNTEILKSYGLSL
;
A
#
# COMPACT_ATOMS: atom_id res chain seq x y z
N ASP A 1 -1.83 -9.10 21.11
CA ASP A 1 -2.64 -7.93 20.88
C ASP A 1 -2.08 -7.11 19.71
N PHE A 2 -2.97 -6.51 18.89
CA PHE A 2 -2.56 -5.73 17.72
C PHE A 2 -1.75 -4.49 18.12
N ASN A 3 -2.13 -3.82 19.22
CA ASN A 3 -1.38 -2.67 19.74
C ASN A 3 0.03 -3.05 20.18
N GLU A 4 0.20 -4.24 20.72
CA GLU A 4 1.52 -4.79 21.05
C GLU A 4 2.35 -5.05 19.78
N LEU A 5 1.74 -5.62 18.73
CA LEU A 5 2.37 -5.81 17.43
C LEU A 5 2.79 -4.48 16.79
N MET A 6 1.98 -3.43 16.97
CA MET A 6 2.27 -2.09 16.47
C MET A 6 3.47 -1.47 17.18
N ASN A 7 3.56 -1.63 18.51
CA ASN A 7 4.71 -1.18 19.28
C ASN A 7 5.99 -1.92 18.86
N LEU A 8 5.91 -3.23 18.63
CA LEU A 8 7.02 -4.03 18.13
C LEU A 8 7.52 -3.58 16.75
N ALA A 9 6.65 -3.09 15.89
CA ALA A 9 7.02 -2.60 14.56
C ALA A 9 7.85 -1.30 14.59
N GLY A 10 7.68 -0.48 15.64
CA GLY A 10 8.41 0.79 15.85
C GLY A 10 9.70 0.66 16.66
N GLU A 11 9.98 -0.50 17.26
CA GLU A 11 11.22 -0.69 18.01
C GLU A 11 12.44 -0.86 17.08
N ASP A 12 13.48 -0.08 17.34
CA ASP A 12 14.78 -0.18 16.67
C ASP A 12 15.53 -1.42 17.21
N ARG A 13 15.07 -2.60 16.79
CA ARG A 13 15.70 -3.86 17.18
C ARG A 13 16.90 -4.09 16.28
N ASN A 14 18.06 -4.22 16.89
CA ASN A 14 19.27 -4.71 16.24
C ASN A 14 19.07 -6.22 15.93
N VAL A 15 18.29 -6.50 14.90
CA VAL A 15 17.96 -7.87 14.51
C VAL A 15 19.07 -8.39 13.61
N GLN A 16 19.66 -9.51 14.01
CA GLN A 16 20.69 -10.18 13.22
C GLN A 16 20.17 -10.53 11.82
N PRO A 17 20.98 -10.38 10.79
CA PRO A 17 20.61 -10.79 9.43
C PRO A 17 20.27 -12.27 9.36
N PHE A 18 19.33 -12.62 8.51
CA PHE A 18 18.88 -13.99 8.30
C PHE A 18 19.64 -14.62 7.13
N TYR A 19 20.33 -15.72 7.39
CA TYR A 19 20.98 -16.53 6.37
C TYR A 19 20.48 -17.98 6.49
N PHE A 20 20.02 -18.55 5.40
CA PHE A 20 19.47 -19.89 5.37
C PHE A 20 20.37 -20.82 4.55
N LYS A 21 20.62 -22.00 5.08
CA LYS A 21 21.30 -23.07 4.34
C LYS A 21 20.32 -23.75 3.40
N ASN A 22 20.65 -23.79 2.13
CA ASN A 22 19.86 -24.49 1.15
C ASN A 22 20.37 -25.91 0.91
N ALA A 23 19.49 -26.77 0.35
CA ALA A 23 19.90 -28.11 -0.03
C ALA A 23 21.03 -28.05 -1.07
N ALA A 24 22.05 -28.87 -0.88
CA ALA A 24 23.20 -28.88 -1.77
C ALA A 24 22.80 -29.00 -3.24
N GLY A 25 23.38 -28.18 -4.10
CA GLY A 25 23.13 -28.15 -5.54
C GLY A 25 21.87 -27.41 -6.00
N LYS A 26 21.07 -26.82 -5.10
CA LYS A 26 19.91 -25.99 -5.48
C LYS A 26 20.25 -24.51 -5.37
N ARG A 27 20.13 -23.79 -6.47
CA ARG A 27 20.25 -22.33 -6.50
C ARG A 27 19.05 -21.69 -5.79
N VAL A 28 19.32 -20.75 -4.89
CA VAL A 28 18.29 -19.93 -4.24
C VAL A 28 17.76 -18.90 -5.22
N THR A 29 16.46 -18.79 -5.32
CA THR A 29 15.80 -17.72 -6.09
C THR A 29 15.50 -16.53 -5.20
N LEU A 30 15.39 -15.32 -5.78
CA LEU A 30 14.94 -14.12 -5.06
C LEU A 30 13.63 -14.37 -4.29
N LYS A 31 12.67 -15.02 -4.93
CA LYS A 31 11.39 -15.40 -4.29
C LYS A 31 11.60 -16.28 -3.05
N ALA A 32 12.52 -17.23 -3.10
CA ALA A 32 12.80 -18.13 -1.97
C ALA A 32 13.47 -17.35 -0.82
N ALA A 33 14.53 -16.60 -1.12
CA ALA A 33 15.23 -15.78 -0.13
C ALA A 33 14.29 -14.75 0.53
N PHE A 34 13.50 -14.03 -0.28
CA PHE A 34 12.53 -13.07 0.22
C PHE A 34 11.49 -13.73 1.15
N LYS A 35 10.93 -14.87 0.76
CA LYS A 35 9.98 -15.60 1.61
C LYS A 35 10.59 -16.04 2.94
N GLN A 36 11.83 -16.48 2.94
CA GLN A 36 12.52 -16.94 4.15
C GLN A 36 12.81 -15.76 5.08
N VAL A 37 13.53 -14.75 4.57
CA VAL A 37 13.96 -13.60 5.37
C VAL A 37 12.78 -12.78 5.88
N TYR A 38 11.87 -12.40 4.99
CA TYR A 38 10.68 -11.63 5.39
C TYR A 38 9.67 -12.48 6.18
N GLY A 39 9.60 -13.78 5.93
CA GLY A 39 8.73 -14.69 6.68
C GLY A 39 9.08 -14.73 8.16
N GLU A 40 10.37 -14.92 8.49
CA GLU A 40 10.83 -14.90 9.88
C GLU A 40 10.62 -13.53 10.54
N ALA A 41 10.86 -12.45 9.79
CA ALA A 41 10.77 -11.10 10.31
C ALA A 41 9.35 -10.59 10.51
N LEU A 42 8.44 -10.91 9.59
CA LEU A 42 7.09 -10.33 9.55
C LEU A 42 6.03 -11.20 10.24
N LYS A 43 6.27 -12.51 10.38
CA LYS A 43 5.35 -13.41 11.07
C LYS A 43 5.04 -12.97 12.52
N PRO A 44 6.04 -12.59 13.34
CA PRO A 44 5.78 -12.08 14.69
C PRO A 44 4.97 -10.78 14.73
N LEU A 45 4.93 -10.04 13.60
CA LEU A 45 4.17 -8.80 13.44
C LEU A 45 2.77 -9.03 12.85
N GLY A 46 2.30 -10.28 12.82
CA GLY A 46 0.97 -10.65 12.36
C GLY A 46 0.81 -10.73 10.83
N PHE A 47 1.88 -10.59 10.05
CA PHE A 47 1.80 -10.80 8.61
C PHE A 47 1.74 -12.28 8.25
N GLN A 48 0.91 -12.60 7.30
CA GLN A 48 0.76 -13.91 6.69
C GLN A 48 1.31 -13.91 5.26
N LEU A 49 2.13 -14.91 4.92
CA LEU A 49 2.55 -15.13 3.54
C LEU A 49 1.39 -15.78 2.75
N ILE A 50 0.94 -15.11 1.71
CA ILE A 50 -0.10 -15.61 0.84
C ILE A 50 0.46 -16.64 -0.14
N LYS A 51 -0.24 -17.76 -0.27
CA LYS A 51 0.09 -18.78 -1.28
C LYS A 51 -0.28 -18.26 -2.67
N GLY A 52 0.71 -18.10 -3.54
CA GLY A 52 0.48 -17.57 -4.87
C GLY A 52 1.75 -17.44 -5.71
N LYS A 53 1.56 -16.88 -6.90
CA LYS A 53 2.64 -16.60 -7.85
C LYS A 53 3.63 -15.58 -7.25
N TYR A 54 3.12 -14.55 -6.59
CA TYR A 54 3.90 -13.48 -5.97
C TYR A 54 3.90 -13.63 -4.45
N PRO A 55 5.00 -13.29 -3.75
CA PRO A 55 5.10 -13.41 -2.31
C PRO A 55 4.52 -12.19 -1.60
N TYR A 56 3.23 -12.15 -1.46
CA TYR A 56 2.55 -11.15 -0.65
C TYR A 56 2.57 -11.55 0.82
N PHE A 57 3.11 -10.67 1.66
CA PHE A 57 2.91 -10.69 3.09
C PHE A 57 1.77 -9.74 3.43
N VAL A 58 0.71 -10.26 4.01
CA VAL A 58 -0.52 -9.54 4.27
C VAL A 58 -0.85 -9.59 5.75
N ARG A 59 -1.23 -8.46 6.30
CA ARG A 59 -1.75 -8.32 7.65
C ARG A 59 -3.08 -7.59 7.59
N VAL A 60 -4.14 -8.22 8.09
CA VAL A 60 -5.44 -7.57 8.26
C VAL A 60 -5.43 -6.81 9.58
N VAL A 61 -5.79 -5.54 9.55
CA VAL A 61 -5.92 -4.70 10.73
C VAL A 61 -7.22 -5.06 11.45
N PRO A 62 -7.29 -5.03 12.80
CA PRO A 62 -8.53 -5.24 13.54
C PRO A 62 -9.66 -4.34 13.05
N GLY A 63 -10.84 -4.91 12.87
CA GLY A 63 -11.96 -4.26 12.18
C GLY A 63 -12.12 -4.71 10.73
N GLY A 64 -11.08 -5.34 10.14
CA GLY A 64 -11.16 -6.00 8.84
C GLY A 64 -11.23 -5.07 7.63
N GLU A 65 -11.11 -3.76 7.82
CA GLU A 65 -11.30 -2.78 6.76
C GLU A 65 -10.00 -2.37 6.07
N ILE A 66 -8.89 -2.42 6.81
CA ILE A 66 -7.56 -2.05 6.32
C ILE A 66 -6.66 -3.27 6.25
N ILE A 67 -5.88 -3.33 5.19
CA ILE A 67 -4.95 -4.42 4.92
C ILE A 67 -3.57 -3.81 4.68
N HIS A 68 -2.58 -4.27 5.43
CA HIS A 68 -1.19 -3.93 5.22
C HIS A 68 -0.53 -4.98 4.33
N ILE A 69 0.24 -4.53 3.37
CA ILE A 69 0.85 -5.39 2.35
C ILE A 69 2.33 -5.06 2.21
N ILE A 70 3.15 -6.12 2.16
CA ILE A 70 4.56 -6.05 1.82
C ILE A 70 4.84 -7.12 0.76
N SER A 71 5.51 -6.73 -0.31
CA SER A 71 5.93 -7.63 -1.38
C SER A 71 7.18 -7.10 -2.07
N TYR A 72 7.66 -7.79 -3.10
CA TYR A 72 8.72 -7.26 -3.95
C TYR A 72 8.30 -7.27 -5.43
N MET A 73 8.96 -6.46 -6.20
CA MET A 73 8.88 -6.47 -7.65
C MET A 73 10.29 -6.60 -8.25
N GLU A 74 10.39 -7.43 -9.28
CA GLU A 74 11.64 -7.51 -10.06
C GLU A 74 11.78 -6.26 -10.92
N GLU A 75 13.01 -5.74 -10.97
CA GLU A 75 13.36 -4.56 -11.74
C GLU A 75 14.36 -4.93 -12.85
N TRP A 76 14.37 -4.13 -13.90
CA TRP A 76 15.40 -4.29 -14.91
C TRP A 76 16.77 -3.88 -14.35
N CYS A 77 17.80 -4.68 -14.62
CA CYS A 77 19.18 -4.41 -14.22
C CYS A 77 20.06 -4.23 -15.45
N PRO A 78 20.78 -3.09 -15.57
CA PRO A 78 21.67 -2.85 -16.70
C PRO A 78 22.97 -3.65 -16.62
N ASP A 79 23.35 -4.09 -15.43
CA ASP A 79 24.62 -4.75 -15.16
C ASP A 79 24.57 -6.23 -15.52
N ARG A 80 25.50 -6.68 -16.34
CA ARG A 80 25.60 -8.11 -16.70
C ARG A 80 25.92 -8.95 -15.45
N GLY A 81 25.23 -10.07 -15.30
CA GLY A 81 25.43 -10.99 -14.19
C GLY A 81 24.79 -10.55 -12.87
N LYS A 82 24.09 -9.42 -12.87
CA LYS A 82 23.31 -8.97 -11.73
C LYS A 82 21.82 -8.99 -12.03
N LYS A 83 21.03 -9.09 -10.97
CA LYS A 83 19.59 -8.92 -10.95
C LYS A 83 19.21 -7.81 -9.99
N ALA A 84 18.06 -7.20 -10.23
CA ALA A 84 17.56 -6.12 -9.39
C ALA A 84 16.12 -6.37 -8.97
N PHE A 85 15.76 -5.85 -7.80
CA PHE A 85 14.41 -5.85 -7.28
C PHE A 85 14.17 -4.59 -6.45
N ASN A 86 12.91 -4.35 -6.14
CA ASN A 86 12.49 -3.34 -5.18
C ASN A 86 11.46 -3.95 -4.23
N VAL A 87 11.32 -3.39 -3.04
CA VAL A 87 10.29 -3.79 -2.07
C VAL A 87 9.17 -2.78 -2.08
N ILE A 88 7.95 -3.29 -2.07
CA ILE A 88 6.74 -2.49 -2.01
C ILE A 88 6.08 -2.73 -0.67
N GLY A 89 5.78 -1.64 0.03
CA GLY A 89 4.83 -1.61 1.13
C GLY A 89 3.60 -0.83 0.72
N GLY A 90 2.45 -1.20 1.22
CA GLY A 90 1.22 -0.51 0.91
C GLY A 90 0.07 -0.84 1.82
N ILE A 91 -0.97 -0.05 1.69
CA ILE A 91 -2.28 -0.32 2.28
C ILE A 91 -3.28 -0.62 1.18
N ALA A 92 -4.25 -1.47 1.49
CA ALA A 92 -5.46 -1.64 0.72
C ALA A 92 -6.65 -1.55 1.67
N THR A 93 -7.82 -1.29 1.12
CA THR A 93 -9.07 -1.33 1.87
C THR A 93 -10.03 -2.33 1.24
N VAL A 94 -10.95 -2.86 2.03
CA VAL A 94 -12.01 -3.74 1.49
C VAL A 94 -12.98 -3.01 0.56
N TYR A 95 -12.91 -1.69 0.52
CA TYR A 95 -13.76 -0.84 -0.33
C TYR A 95 -13.21 -0.61 -1.74
N ARG A 96 -12.00 -1.08 -2.03
CA ARG A 96 -11.42 -1.04 -3.39
C ARG A 96 -12.26 -1.88 -4.36
N HIS A 97 -12.13 -1.59 -5.65
CA HIS A 97 -12.87 -2.29 -6.69
C HIS A 97 -12.76 -3.82 -6.56
N LYS A 98 -11.54 -4.35 -6.53
CA LYS A 98 -11.28 -5.77 -6.34
C LYS A 98 -9.85 -5.99 -5.87
N ILE A 99 -9.67 -6.66 -4.74
CA ILE A 99 -8.34 -7.10 -4.28
C ILE A 99 -7.90 -8.31 -5.09
N ASP A 100 -6.73 -8.27 -5.70
CA ASP A 100 -6.17 -9.37 -6.47
C ASP A 100 -4.71 -9.65 -6.07
N LEU A 101 -4.53 -10.64 -5.21
CA LEU A 101 -3.21 -11.10 -4.77
C LEU A 101 -2.55 -12.08 -5.79
N GLY A 102 -3.20 -12.34 -6.91
CA GLY A 102 -2.67 -13.16 -8.02
C GLY A 102 -1.85 -12.38 -9.03
N VAL A 103 -2.00 -11.05 -9.10
CA VAL A 103 -1.27 -10.19 -10.02
C VAL A 103 0.06 -9.72 -9.46
N SER A 104 0.94 -9.23 -10.34
CA SER A 104 2.24 -8.69 -9.94
C SER A 104 2.09 -7.45 -9.07
N PRO A 105 2.91 -7.28 -8.02
CA PRO A 105 2.95 -6.01 -7.28
C PRO A 105 3.20 -4.78 -8.15
N LYS A 106 3.85 -4.96 -9.29
CA LYS A 106 4.10 -3.90 -10.26
C LYS A 106 2.82 -3.41 -10.94
N ASP A 107 1.85 -4.31 -11.12
CA ASP A 107 0.61 -4.07 -11.86
C ASP A 107 -0.58 -3.81 -10.92
N ASN A 108 -0.33 -3.67 -9.62
CA ASN A 108 -1.36 -3.56 -8.58
C ASN A 108 -1.77 -2.12 -8.23
N TYR A 109 -1.61 -1.19 -9.15
CA TYR A 109 -2.03 0.19 -8.92
C TYR A 109 -3.56 0.37 -8.79
N GLU A 110 -4.34 -0.61 -9.23
CA GLU A 110 -5.80 -0.54 -9.19
C GLU A 110 -6.40 -0.74 -7.80
N TRP A 111 -5.74 -1.49 -6.93
CA TRP A 111 -6.27 -1.80 -5.61
C TRP A 111 -5.32 -1.54 -4.45
N LEU A 112 -4.02 -1.41 -4.72
CA LEU A 112 -3.01 -1.18 -3.71
C LEU A 112 -2.59 0.28 -3.70
N TYR A 113 -2.87 0.98 -2.58
CA TYR A 113 -2.22 2.25 -2.32
C TYR A 113 -0.77 1.99 -1.93
N SER A 114 0.12 2.09 -2.91
CA SER A 114 1.54 1.91 -2.68
C SER A 114 2.07 3.03 -1.80
N ILE A 115 2.36 2.69 -0.55
CA ILE A 115 2.98 3.60 0.41
C ILE A 115 4.45 3.77 0.13
N ALA A 116 5.09 2.73 -0.34
CA ALA A 116 6.49 2.77 -0.68
C ALA A 116 6.79 1.78 -1.80
N LYS A 117 7.11 2.31 -2.89
CA LYS A 117 8.36 1.89 -3.54
C LYS A 117 9.43 2.56 -2.72
N PHE A 118 10.45 1.88 -2.20
CA PHE A 118 11.52 2.50 -1.42
C PHE A 118 12.08 3.77 -2.04
N TYR A 119 11.97 3.85 -3.35
CA TYR A 119 12.31 4.97 -4.19
C TYR A 119 11.69 6.32 -3.79
N TRP A 120 10.43 6.33 -3.32
CA TRP A 120 9.72 7.60 -3.16
C TRP A 120 9.78 8.17 -1.75
N MET A 121 10.14 7.37 -0.75
CA MET A 121 9.72 7.68 0.61
C MET A 121 10.78 7.56 1.70
N THR A 122 11.88 6.89 1.46
CA THR A 122 12.72 6.45 2.57
C THR A 122 14.08 7.09 2.65
N THR A 123 14.59 7.58 1.54
CA THR A 123 15.91 8.20 1.54
C THR A 123 15.77 9.66 1.16
N PRO A 124 16.30 10.58 1.95
CA PRO A 124 16.51 11.93 1.49
C PRO A 124 17.21 11.87 0.14
N LYS A 125 16.70 12.56 -0.84
CA LYS A 125 17.22 12.60 -2.22
C LYS A 125 18.76 12.74 -2.27
N SER A 126 19.33 13.38 -1.24
CA SER A 126 20.76 13.59 -1.05
C SER A 126 21.58 12.35 -0.67
N GLU A 127 21.04 11.41 0.10
CA GLU A 127 21.76 10.15 0.45
C GLU A 127 21.71 9.18 -0.72
N TYR A 128 20.62 9.18 -1.43
CA TYR A 128 20.36 8.31 -2.56
C TYR A 128 21.18 8.69 -3.78
N ASP A 129 21.19 10.00 -4.11
CA ASP A 129 21.97 10.54 -5.23
C ASP A 129 23.49 10.33 -5.03
N LYS A 130 23.95 10.17 -3.80
CA LYS A 130 25.36 9.89 -3.49
C LYS A 130 25.77 8.44 -3.71
N GLU A 131 24.87 7.49 -3.48
CA GLU A 131 25.19 6.06 -3.54
C GLU A 131 24.99 5.48 -4.94
N TYR A 132 23.99 5.94 -5.69
CA TYR A 132 23.55 5.31 -6.93
C TYR A 132 23.49 6.24 -8.15
N GLY A 133 23.84 7.52 -8.04
CA GLY A 133 23.80 8.50 -9.13
C GLY A 133 22.48 8.46 -9.88
N GLN A 134 21.72 9.47 -9.79
CA GLN A 134 20.44 9.72 -10.48
C GLN A 134 19.57 8.51 -10.83
N SER A 135 18.49 8.39 -10.18
CA SER A 135 17.16 8.03 -10.66
C SER A 135 16.58 6.65 -10.47
N ILE A 136 17.26 5.59 -10.06
CA ILE A 136 16.56 4.30 -9.95
C ILE A 136 17.02 3.51 -8.71
N CYS A 137 16.15 3.50 -7.71
CA CYS A 137 16.24 2.61 -6.57
C CYS A 137 16.05 1.17 -6.96
N ARG A 138 17.15 0.49 -7.05
CA ARG A 138 17.18 -0.95 -7.29
C ARG A 138 18.16 -1.56 -6.33
N PHE A 139 17.69 -2.57 -5.63
CA PHE A 139 18.56 -3.40 -4.83
C PHE A 139 19.12 -4.49 -5.74
N MET A 140 20.41 -4.40 -6.02
CA MET A 140 21.07 -5.32 -6.93
C MET A 140 21.78 -6.42 -6.17
N PHE A 141 21.84 -7.61 -6.76
CA PHE A 141 22.59 -8.74 -6.27
C PHE A 141 23.22 -9.49 -7.43
N ASP A 142 24.38 -10.12 -7.17
CA ASP A 142 25.03 -11.01 -8.13
C ASP A 142 24.17 -12.26 -8.30
N GLU A 143 23.76 -12.53 -9.54
CA GLU A 143 22.87 -13.66 -9.81
C GLU A 143 23.51 -15.03 -9.52
N ASN A 144 24.84 -15.11 -9.42
CA ASN A 144 25.58 -16.33 -9.11
C ASN A 144 26.05 -16.40 -7.66
N SER A 145 25.76 -15.41 -6.83
CA SER A 145 26.15 -15.35 -5.43
C SER A 145 24.93 -15.40 -4.51
N GLU A 146 24.81 -16.51 -3.77
CA GLU A 146 23.78 -16.70 -2.76
C GLU A 146 23.92 -15.73 -1.60
N SER A 147 25.16 -15.45 -1.17
CA SER A 147 25.42 -14.45 -0.12
C SER A 147 25.01 -13.05 -0.56
N SER A 148 25.38 -12.62 -1.76
CA SER A 148 24.96 -11.34 -2.31
C SER A 148 23.44 -11.18 -2.36
N LEU A 149 22.71 -12.26 -2.69
CA LEU A 149 21.24 -12.25 -2.68
C LEU A 149 20.69 -12.06 -1.27
N TYR A 150 21.19 -12.83 -0.28
CA TYR A 150 20.72 -12.69 1.10
C TYR A 150 21.11 -11.34 1.70
N ASP A 151 22.30 -10.80 1.41
CA ASP A 151 22.71 -9.48 1.85
C ASP A 151 21.75 -8.40 1.32
N ALA A 152 21.42 -8.44 0.03
CA ALA A 152 20.47 -7.50 -0.56
C ALA A 152 19.07 -7.62 0.06
N VAL A 153 18.57 -8.83 0.30
CA VAL A 153 17.25 -9.03 0.92
C VAL A 153 17.24 -8.60 2.39
N ASN A 154 18.29 -8.88 3.16
CA ASN A 154 18.40 -8.42 4.54
C ASN A 154 18.49 -6.89 4.63
N TYR A 155 19.22 -6.25 3.72
CA TYR A 155 19.30 -4.80 3.66
C TYR A 155 17.93 -4.17 3.37
N THR A 156 17.18 -4.75 2.43
CA THR A 156 15.80 -4.26 2.19
C THR A 156 14.88 -4.51 3.38
N LEU A 157 15.09 -5.58 4.15
CA LEU A 157 14.33 -5.81 5.38
C LEU A 157 14.64 -4.77 6.46
N GLU A 158 15.91 -4.39 6.62
CA GLU A 158 16.30 -3.32 7.52
C GLU A 158 15.60 -2.00 7.16
N LEU A 159 15.62 -1.62 5.87
CA LEU A 159 14.92 -0.45 5.39
C LEU A 159 13.39 -0.57 5.58
N THR A 160 12.82 -1.76 5.39
CA THR A 160 11.40 -2.02 5.64
C THR A 160 11.04 -1.76 7.10
N ARG A 161 11.85 -2.24 8.03
CA ARG A 161 11.66 -2.00 9.47
C ARG A 161 11.77 -0.53 9.83
N LYS A 162 12.78 0.14 9.29
CA LYS A 162 13.04 1.55 9.58
C LYS A 162 11.99 2.49 8.99
N HIS A 163 11.46 2.17 7.82
CA HIS A 163 10.70 3.14 7.04
C HIS A 163 9.28 2.70 6.65
N ILE A 164 9.04 1.43 6.31
CA ILE A 164 7.72 0.97 5.88
C ILE A 164 6.84 0.61 7.07
N LEU A 165 7.33 -0.23 7.98
CA LEU A 165 6.52 -0.71 9.10
C LEU A 165 5.99 0.42 9.98
N PRO A 166 6.79 1.46 10.34
CA PRO A 166 6.27 2.59 11.12
C PRO A 166 5.14 3.33 10.39
N GLN A 167 5.24 3.46 9.07
CA GLN A 167 4.20 4.12 8.29
C GLN A 167 2.91 3.29 8.20
N LEU A 168 3.02 1.99 7.93
CA LEU A 168 1.86 1.09 7.99
C LEU A 168 1.17 1.15 9.36
N SER A 169 1.96 1.32 10.41
CA SER A 169 1.46 1.42 11.78
C SER A 169 0.61 2.67 12.06
N THR A 170 0.66 3.67 11.23
CA THR A 170 -0.19 4.87 11.34
C THR A 170 -1.52 4.75 10.59
N ALA A 171 -1.69 3.75 9.72
CA ALA A 171 -2.87 3.54 8.90
C ALA A 171 -3.65 2.31 9.39
N VAL A 172 -4.43 2.47 10.46
CA VAL A 172 -5.07 1.37 11.19
C VAL A 172 -6.59 1.34 11.08
N ASP A 173 -7.18 2.40 10.59
CA ASP A 173 -8.60 2.54 10.29
C ASP A 173 -8.79 3.42 9.04
N ILE A 174 -10.02 3.60 8.60
CA ILE A 174 -10.31 4.38 7.39
C ILE A 174 -9.84 5.83 7.55
N ARG A 175 -10.09 6.46 8.68
CA ARG A 175 -9.77 7.88 8.93
C ARG A 175 -8.26 8.13 8.97
N SER A 176 -7.51 7.32 9.70
CA SER A 176 -6.05 7.40 9.75
C SER A 176 -5.42 7.06 8.40
N SER A 177 -6.00 6.13 7.65
CA SER A 177 -5.54 5.78 6.30
C SER A 177 -5.76 6.93 5.31
N LEU A 178 -6.90 7.61 5.35
CA LEU A 178 -7.14 8.83 4.54
C LEU A 178 -6.16 9.94 4.90
N SER A 179 -5.97 10.22 6.20
CA SER A 179 -5.01 11.23 6.68
C SER A 179 -3.60 10.90 6.22
N TYR A 180 -3.24 9.62 6.21
CA TYR A 180 -1.95 9.15 5.73
C TYR A 180 -1.79 9.36 4.21
N LEU A 181 -2.78 8.99 3.41
CA LEU A 181 -2.78 9.17 1.96
C LEU A 181 -2.70 10.65 1.56
N LYS A 182 -3.43 11.52 2.25
CA LYS A 182 -3.33 12.98 2.05
C LYS A 182 -1.90 13.49 2.26
N ARG A 183 -1.21 13.05 3.32
CA ARG A 183 0.19 13.44 3.59
C ARG A 183 1.17 12.98 2.51
N LEU A 184 0.88 11.88 1.84
CA LEU A 184 1.68 11.36 0.74
C LEU A 184 1.45 12.09 -0.59
N GLY A 185 0.58 13.10 -0.63
CA GLY A 185 0.24 13.81 -1.85
C GLY A 185 -0.58 12.95 -2.82
N TYR A 186 -1.14 11.83 -2.38
CA TYR A 186 -2.29 11.29 -3.08
C TYR A 186 -3.35 12.37 -3.00
N ASN A 187 -3.55 13.05 -4.12
CA ASN A 187 -4.68 13.92 -4.27
C ASN A 187 -5.90 13.03 -4.10
N CYS A 188 -6.43 13.03 -2.89
CA CYS A 188 -7.76 12.54 -2.62
C CYS A 188 -8.72 13.50 -3.33
N CYS A 189 -8.49 13.65 -4.62
CA CYS A 189 -9.30 14.50 -5.47
C CYS A 189 -10.52 13.70 -5.81
N ILE A 190 -11.59 14.05 -5.19
CA ILE A 190 -12.94 13.81 -5.64
C ILE A 190 -13.11 14.18 -7.14
N ASN A 191 -12.14 14.81 -7.73
CA ASN A 191 -12.11 15.39 -9.08
C ASN A 191 -12.40 14.44 -10.24
N ASN A 192 -12.46 13.13 -10.02
CA ASN A 192 -12.75 12.13 -11.05
C ASN A 192 -13.88 11.18 -10.65
N PHE A 193 -14.82 11.63 -9.83
CA PHE A 193 -16.07 10.95 -9.72
C PHE A 193 -16.77 11.01 -11.08
N ASP A 194 -16.66 9.93 -11.83
CA ASP A 194 -17.49 9.74 -13.00
C ASP A 194 -18.93 9.60 -12.51
N ARG A 195 -19.80 10.52 -12.90
CA ARG A 195 -21.23 10.51 -12.54
C ARG A 195 -21.95 9.23 -13.00
N ASP A 196 -21.37 8.54 -13.97
CA ASP A 196 -21.75 7.20 -14.32
C ASP A 196 -21.07 6.20 -13.39
N LEU A 197 -21.84 5.50 -12.60
CA LEU A 197 -21.40 4.41 -11.73
C LEU A 197 -20.72 3.23 -12.49
N SER A 198 -20.40 3.41 -13.76
CA SER A 198 -19.54 2.53 -14.54
C SER A 198 -18.07 2.75 -14.15
N PHE A 199 -17.73 2.37 -12.94
CA PHE A 199 -16.37 2.47 -12.38
C PHE A 199 -15.43 1.48 -13.05
N GLY A 200 -15.11 1.74 -14.29
CA GLY A 200 -14.00 1.12 -15.00
C GLY A 200 -12.70 1.79 -14.62
N GLY A 201 -12.19 1.48 -13.47
CA GLY A 201 -10.79 1.57 -13.11
C GLY A 201 -10.10 2.91 -13.30
N CYS A 202 -10.05 3.73 -12.26
CA CYS A 202 -8.91 4.58 -11.94
C CYS A 202 -8.97 4.92 -10.46
N GLY A 203 -7.86 4.91 -9.76
CA GLY A 203 -7.72 4.97 -8.31
C GLY A 203 -8.44 6.11 -7.57
N ASN A 204 -8.93 7.10 -8.28
CA ASN A 204 -9.53 8.28 -7.67
C ASN A 204 -11.00 8.09 -7.23
N ALA A 205 -11.75 7.22 -7.91
CA ALA A 205 -13.14 6.93 -7.53
C ALA A 205 -13.24 6.23 -6.17
N ASP A 206 -12.27 5.37 -5.86
CA ASP A 206 -12.26 4.61 -4.61
C ASP A 206 -11.98 5.50 -3.39
N GLU A 207 -11.27 6.59 -3.55
CA GLU A 207 -10.99 7.54 -2.48
C GLU A 207 -12.24 8.26 -2.01
N GLY A 208 -13.15 8.59 -2.93
CA GLY A 208 -14.44 9.15 -2.57
C GLY A 208 -15.29 8.21 -1.71
N PHE A 209 -15.24 6.90 -1.98
CA PHE A 209 -15.89 5.92 -1.11
C PHE A 209 -15.32 5.92 0.29
N LEU A 210 -14.01 6.10 0.44
CA LEU A 210 -13.37 6.16 1.76
C LEU A 210 -13.82 7.39 2.55
N TYR A 211 -14.06 8.52 1.90
CA TYR A 211 -14.62 9.70 2.56
C TYR A 211 -16.04 9.47 3.07
N ILE A 212 -16.88 8.83 2.25
CA ILE A 212 -18.25 8.49 2.66
C ILE A 212 -18.24 7.51 3.85
N VAL A 213 -17.39 6.48 3.79
CA VAL A 213 -17.26 5.49 4.87
C VAL A 213 -16.69 6.11 6.15
N ALA A 214 -15.77 7.06 6.01
CA ALA A 214 -15.19 7.77 7.16
C ALA A 214 -16.14 8.78 7.80
N ASP A 215 -17.25 9.12 7.14
CA ASP A 215 -18.13 10.22 7.55
C ASP A 215 -17.32 11.50 7.81
N ASP A 216 -16.57 11.95 6.77
CA ASP A 216 -15.56 13.00 6.90
C ASP A 216 -16.19 14.40 6.93
N GLU A 217 -16.59 14.82 8.14
CA GLU A 217 -17.15 16.15 8.40
C GLU A 217 -16.17 17.30 8.06
N GLU A 218 -14.85 17.05 8.11
CA GLU A 218 -13.85 18.06 7.73
C GLU A 218 -13.92 18.33 6.22
N LEU A 219 -14.00 17.28 5.40
CA LEU A 219 -14.15 17.42 3.96
C LEU A 219 -15.47 18.13 3.62
N LYS A 220 -16.56 17.71 4.25
CA LYS A 220 -17.87 18.34 4.06
C LYS A 220 -17.84 19.83 4.40
N GLY A 221 -17.29 20.18 5.56
CA GLY A 221 -17.11 21.58 5.97
C GLY A 221 -16.20 22.39 5.04
N MET A 222 -15.18 21.75 4.46
CA MET A 222 -14.32 22.38 3.46
C MET A 222 -15.09 22.68 2.16
N LEU A 223 -15.86 21.72 1.66
CA LEU A 223 -16.71 21.92 0.46
C LEU A 223 -17.73 23.04 0.68
N GLU A 224 -18.43 23.05 1.82
CA GLU A 224 -19.37 24.09 2.19
C GLU A 224 -18.69 25.46 2.27
N SER A 225 -17.47 25.52 2.82
CA SER A 225 -16.71 26.76 2.92
C SER A 225 -16.26 27.30 1.56
N GLN A 226 -15.93 26.43 0.62
CA GLN A 226 -15.62 26.78 -0.77
C GLN A 226 -16.87 27.29 -1.51
N ILE A 227 -18.01 26.64 -1.34
CA ILE A 227 -19.29 27.02 -1.95
C ILE A 227 -19.79 28.38 -1.42
N ASN A 228 -19.65 28.59 -0.12
CA ASN A 228 -20.10 29.81 0.55
C ASN A 228 -19.11 30.98 0.43
N GLY A 229 -17.95 30.77 -0.22
CA GLY A 229 -16.92 31.79 -0.40
C GLY A 229 -16.20 32.21 0.88
N THR A 230 -16.28 31.41 1.95
CA THR A 230 -15.55 31.63 3.21
C THR A 230 -14.06 31.32 3.07
N ILE A 231 -13.70 30.48 2.11
CA ILE A 231 -12.32 30.20 1.70
C ILE A 231 -12.11 30.77 0.30
N PRO A 232 -11.04 31.54 0.05
CA PRO A 232 -10.71 32.01 -1.29
C PRO A 232 -10.56 30.84 -2.25
N THR A 233 -11.33 30.86 -3.31
CA THR A 233 -11.43 29.75 -4.29
C THR A 233 -11.47 30.32 -5.70
N THR A 234 -10.87 29.67 -6.66
CA THR A 234 -11.05 29.95 -8.08
C THR A 234 -12.44 29.52 -8.53
N GLU A 235 -12.93 30.08 -9.64
CA GLU A 235 -14.22 29.67 -10.23
C GLU A 235 -14.28 28.17 -10.51
N GLU A 236 -13.16 27.60 -10.99
CA GLU A 236 -13.06 26.17 -11.26
C GLU A 236 -13.14 25.31 -9.98
N GLU A 237 -12.47 25.74 -8.91
CA GLU A 237 -12.55 25.07 -7.61
C GLU A 237 -13.94 25.20 -6.98
N HIS A 238 -14.57 26.36 -7.12
CA HIS A 238 -15.94 26.57 -6.67
C HIS A 238 -16.92 25.63 -7.40
N GLN A 239 -16.85 25.58 -8.73
CA GLN A 239 -17.69 24.70 -9.53
C GLN A 239 -17.51 23.21 -9.14
N ARG A 240 -16.28 22.78 -8.94
CA ARG A 240 -15.98 21.42 -8.47
C ARG A 240 -16.54 21.15 -7.08
N ALA A 241 -16.41 22.10 -6.15
CA ALA A 241 -16.95 21.94 -4.81
C ALA A 241 -18.46 21.78 -4.82
N VAL A 242 -19.17 22.56 -5.67
CA VAL A 242 -20.63 22.40 -5.87
C VAL A 242 -20.97 21.01 -6.40
N GLU A 243 -20.29 20.56 -7.46
CA GLU A 243 -20.54 19.26 -8.06
C GLU A 243 -20.30 18.11 -7.06
N HIS A 244 -19.26 18.20 -6.25
CA HIS A 244 -18.97 17.20 -5.22
C HIS A 244 -20.00 17.21 -4.10
N TYR A 245 -20.37 18.39 -3.61
CA TYR A 245 -21.36 18.51 -2.57
C TYR A 245 -22.73 17.99 -3.02
N GLU A 246 -23.14 18.31 -4.25
CA GLU A 246 -24.35 17.80 -4.87
C GLU A 246 -24.30 16.26 -5.01
N PHE A 247 -23.16 15.73 -5.45
CA PHE A 247 -22.98 14.27 -5.58
C PHE A 247 -23.15 13.56 -4.23
N PHE A 248 -22.50 14.04 -3.18
CA PHE A 248 -22.59 13.42 -1.85
C PHE A 248 -23.99 13.53 -1.23
N ASN A 249 -24.74 14.59 -1.56
CA ASN A 249 -26.06 14.83 -1.00
C ASN A 249 -27.19 14.46 -1.96
N ASP A 250 -26.90 13.95 -3.16
CA ASP A 250 -27.93 13.54 -4.13
C ASP A 250 -28.73 12.35 -3.59
N PRO A 251 -30.05 12.50 -3.40
CA PRO A 251 -30.89 11.45 -2.81
C PRO A 251 -31.03 10.18 -3.66
N VAL A 252 -30.66 10.24 -4.95
CA VAL A 252 -30.69 9.10 -5.86
C VAL A 252 -29.32 8.43 -5.95
N ILE A 253 -28.25 9.19 -5.96
CA ILE A 253 -26.87 8.70 -6.12
C ILE A 253 -26.36 8.13 -4.81
N HIS A 254 -26.49 8.84 -3.71
CA HIS A 254 -25.94 8.43 -2.42
C HIS A 254 -26.34 7.00 -1.97
N PRO A 255 -27.62 6.59 -2.04
CA PRO A 255 -28.00 5.20 -1.72
C PRO A 255 -27.33 4.17 -2.63
N LYS A 256 -27.11 4.48 -3.91
CA LYS A 256 -26.42 3.56 -4.85
C LYS A 256 -24.95 3.42 -4.50
N VAL A 257 -24.29 4.51 -4.08
CA VAL A 257 -22.91 4.49 -3.60
C VAL A 257 -22.78 3.62 -2.36
N LEU A 258 -23.68 3.76 -1.39
CA LEU A 258 -23.69 2.91 -0.19
C LEU A 258 -23.85 1.42 -0.54
N LEU A 259 -24.72 1.08 -1.47
CA LEU A 259 -24.88 -0.31 -1.93
C LEU A 259 -23.60 -0.84 -2.60
N GLU A 260 -22.92 -0.02 -3.40
CA GLU A 260 -21.68 -0.42 -4.04
C GLU A 260 -20.54 -0.61 -3.00
N ILE A 261 -20.47 0.25 -1.97
CA ILE A 261 -19.55 0.11 -0.85
C ILE A 261 -19.76 -1.24 -0.16
N GLU A 262 -20.99 -1.58 0.19
CA GLU A 262 -21.31 -2.86 0.83
C GLU A 262 -21.00 -4.06 -0.08
N ARG A 263 -21.30 -3.95 -1.36
CA ARG A 263 -20.96 -4.99 -2.34
C ARG A 263 -19.47 -5.25 -2.42
N ARG A 264 -18.65 -4.18 -2.48
CA ARG A 264 -17.18 -4.28 -2.52
C ARG A 264 -16.63 -4.87 -1.24
N LYS A 265 -17.09 -4.40 -0.09
CA LYS A 265 -16.73 -4.95 1.23
C LYS A 265 -16.98 -6.45 1.28
N ALA A 266 -18.18 -6.90 0.92
CA ALA A 266 -18.54 -8.31 0.90
C ALA A 266 -17.64 -9.12 -0.06
N GLN A 267 -17.46 -8.65 -1.29
CA GLN A 267 -16.62 -9.30 -2.30
C GLN A 267 -15.17 -9.44 -1.83
N ASN A 268 -14.56 -8.36 -1.37
CA ASN A 268 -13.16 -8.36 -0.95
C ASN A 268 -12.95 -9.15 0.34
N THR A 269 -13.94 -9.14 1.24
CA THR A 269 -13.95 -10.01 2.42
C THR A 269 -13.86 -11.49 2.04
N GLU A 270 -14.67 -11.93 1.08
CA GLU A 270 -14.63 -13.33 0.61
C GLU A 270 -13.30 -13.65 -0.13
N ILE A 271 -12.77 -12.72 -0.90
CA ILE A 271 -11.45 -12.89 -1.51
C ILE A 271 -10.37 -13.09 -0.44
N LEU A 272 -10.33 -12.26 0.58
CA LEU A 272 -9.34 -12.35 1.66
C LEU A 272 -9.47 -13.67 2.44
N LYS A 273 -10.71 -14.09 2.76
CA LYS A 273 -10.98 -15.40 3.36
C LYS A 273 -10.50 -16.56 2.51
N SER A 274 -10.63 -16.47 1.18
CA SER A 274 -10.17 -17.52 0.26
C SER A 274 -8.65 -17.72 0.31
N TYR A 275 -7.90 -16.70 0.73
CA TYR A 275 -6.47 -16.75 1.00
C TYR A 275 -6.12 -17.17 2.44
N GLY A 276 -7.11 -17.48 3.27
CA GLY A 276 -6.94 -17.90 4.67
C GLY A 276 -6.67 -16.74 5.63
N LEU A 277 -7.03 -15.51 5.25
CA LEU A 277 -6.93 -14.35 6.11
C LEU A 277 -8.19 -14.23 7.00
N SER A 278 -7.98 -14.00 8.30
CA SER A 278 -9.06 -13.68 9.23
C SER A 278 -9.33 -12.18 9.21
N LEU A 279 -10.61 -11.82 9.18
CA LEU A 279 -11.10 -10.45 9.18
C LEU A 279 -11.72 -10.14 10.53
#